data_18ad72ec010ac39f8c47b071a5c62adb
#
_entry.id   18ad72ec010ac39f8c47b071a5c62adb
#
_cell.length_a   1.000
_cell.length_b   1.000
_cell.length_c   1.000
_cell.angle_alpha   90.00
_cell.angle_beta   90.00
_cell.angle_gamma   90.00
#
_symmetry.space_group_name_H-M   'P 1'
#
loop_
_entity.id
_entity.type
_entity.pdbx_description
1 polymer ?
#
loop_
_entity_poly.entity_id
_entity_poly.type
_entity_poly.pdbx_seq_one_letter_code
_entity_poly.pdbx_strand_id
1 'polypeptide(L)'
;MQKPQQISLMRIYTDEAAMHGDETVVTTIIDRARSYGLRGGTVLKGILGFSSSSIVHEHHAFGIGDNPPVVIEIIDARARLEDFYT
;
A
#
# COMPACT_ATOMS: atom_id res chain seq x y z
N MET A 1 -15.82 30.17 -10.59
CA MET A 1 -15.84 28.71 -10.65
C MET A 1 -14.45 28.16 -10.40
N GLN A 2 -14.34 27.21 -9.53
CA GLN A 2 -13.04 26.63 -9.22
C GLN A 2 -12.70 25.54 -10.23
N LYS A 3 -11.43 25.45 -10.55
CA LYS A 3 -10.97 24.36 -11.40
C LYS A 3 -11.07 23.05 -10.62
N PRO A 4 -11.39 21.94 -11.30
CA PRO A 4 -11.33 20.65 -10.65
C PRO A 4 -9.91 20.40 -10.15
N GLN A 5 -9.82 19.87 -8.95
CA GLN A 5 -8.53 19.50 -8.40
C GLN A 5 -8.08 18.18 -9.02
N GLN A 6 -6.83 18.15 -9.45
CA GLN A 6 -6.26 16.89 -9.92
C GLN A 6 -5.92 16.01 -8.72
N ILE A 7 -6.46 14.83 -8.75
CA ILE A 7 -6.18 13.84 -7.73
C ILE A 7 -5.29 12.78 -8.34
N SER A 8 -4.23 12.45 -7.64
CA SER A 8 -3.32 11.39 -8.04
C SER A 8 -3.49 10.18 -7.12
N LEU A 9 -3.03 9.05 -7.59
CA LEU A 9 -3.09 7.80 -6.86
C LEU A 9 -1.67 7.26 -6.70
N MET A 10 -1.30 6.95 -5.46
CA MET A 10 -0.05 6.26 -5.18
C MET A 10 -0.37 4.85 -4.75
N ARG A 11 0.24 3.87 -5.40
CA ARG A 11 0.11 2.47 -5.02
C ARG A 11 1.40 1.95 -4.44
N ILE A 12 1.27 1.27 -3.33
CA ILE A 12 2.40 0.65 -2.66
C ILE A 12 2.12 -0.84 -2.56
N TYR A 13 3.02 -1.64 -3.13
CA TYR A 13 2.88 -3.09 -3.12
C TYR A 13 3.72 -3.67 -2.01
N THR A 14 3.10 -4.46 -1.16
CA THR A 14 3.77 -5.14 -0.07
C THR A 14 3.07 -6.47 0.20
N ASP A 15 3.27 -7.04 1.36
CA ASP A 15 2.53 -8.22 1.78
C ASP A 15 2.04 -8.04 3.20
N GLU A 16 1.15 -8.92 3.61
CA GLU A 16 0.48 -8.77 4.89
C GLU A 16 1.44 -8.87 6.07
N ALA A 17 2.46 -9.69 5.95
CA ALA A 17 3.38 -9.96 7.05
C ALA A 17 4.59 -9.04 7.11
N ALA A 18 4.82 -8.21 6.07
CA ALA A 18 5.97 -7.32 6.07
C ALA A 18 5.94 -6.40 7.28
N MET A 19 7.08 -6.27 7.95
CA MET A 19 7.19 -5.52 9.20
C MET A 19 8.09 -4.31 9.05
N HIS A 20 7.76 -3.30 9.82
CA HIS A 20 8.60 -2.12 10.03
C HIS A 20 8.69 -1.91 11.54
N GLY A 21 9.80 -2.34 12.12
CA GLY A 21 9.88 -2.36 13.58
C GLY A 21 8.86 -3.32 14.16
N ASP A 22 8.06 -2.83 15.08
CA ASP A 22 7.05 -3.64 15.79
C ASP A 22 5.69 -3.65 15.12
N GLU A 23 5.53 -2.91 14.02
CA GLU A 23 4.27 -2.82 13.31
C GLU A 23 4.39 -3.39 11.92
N THR A 24 3.27 -3.77 11.34
CA THR A 24 3.27 -4.15 9.93
C THR A 24 3.51 -2.91 9.07
N VAL A 25 4.10 -3.13 7.90
CA VAL A 25 4.29 -2.05 6.93
C VAL A 25 2.95 -1.41 6.59
N VAL A 26 1.90 -2.23 6.43
CA VAL A 26 0.57 -1.73 6.11
C VAL A 26 0.09 -0.76 7.18
N THR A 27 0.13 -1.16 8.45
CA THR A 27 -0.30 -0.29 9.54
C THR A 27 0.52 0.99 9.61
N THR A 28 1.84 0.86 9.46
CA THR A 28 2.73 2.02 9.53
C THR A 28 2.40 3.03 8.44
N ILE A 29 2.22 2.57 7.21
CA ILE A 29 1.93 3.48 6.09
C ILE A 29 0.57 4.15 6.27
N ILE A 30 -0.45 3.39 6.64
CA ILE A 30 -1.79 3.94 6.80
C ILE A 30 -1.81 4.97 7.95
N ASP A 31 -1.18 4.66 9.07
CA ASP A 31 -1.14 5.59 10.19
C ASP A 31 -0.40 6.88 9.82
N ARG A 32 0.72 6.76 9.12
CA ARG A 32 1.46 7.93 8.68
C ARG A 32 0.68 8.77 7.67
N ALA A 33 -0.02 8.12 6.75
CA ALA A 33 -0.84 8.82 5.77
C ALA A 33 -1.97 9.59 6.45
N ARG A 34 -2.61 8.98 7.45
CA ARG A 34 -3.67 9.66 8.22
C ARG A 34 -3.10 10.84 9.02
N SER A 35 -1.98 10.64 9.67
CA SER A 35 -1.35 11.69 10.47
C SER A 35 -0.87 12.85 9.60
N TYR A 36 -0.40 12.55 8.42
CA TYR A 36 0.02 13.56 7.45
C TYR A 36 -1.17 14.34 6.91
N GLY A 37 -2.37 13.80 7.02
CA GLY A 37 -3.58 14.45 6.55
C GLY A 37 -3.87 14.21 5.08
N LEU A 38 -3.42 13.08 4.54
CA LEU A 38 -3.73 12.74 3.16
C LEU A 38 -5.21 12.43 3.00
N ARG A 39 -5.71 12.67 1.79
CA ARG A 39 -7.15 12.67 1.52
C ARG A 39 -7.80 11.30 1.69
N GLY A 40 -7.13 10.24 1.31
CA GLY A 40 -7.71 8.92 1.47
C GLY A 40 -6.68 7.82 1.31
N GLY A 41 -6.99 6.67 1.91
CA GLY A 41 -6.16 5.50 1.81
C GLY A 41 -7.01 4.24 1.87
N THR A 42 -6.65 3.24 1.10
CA THR A 42 -7.35 1.97 1.03
C THR A 42 -6.34 0.85 0.98
N VAL A 43 -6.63 -0.22 1.70
CA VAL A 43 -5.79 -1.41 1.68
C VAL A 43 -6.56 -2.52 0.98
N LEU A 44 -5.96 -3.09 -0.04
CA LEU A 44 -6.55 -4.18 -0.81
C LEU A 44 -5.71 -5.42 -0.61
N LYS A 45 -6.36 -6.49 -0.20
CA LYS A 45 -5.69 -7.77 0.02
C LYS A 45 -5.84 -8.63 -1.22
N GLY A 46 -4.71 -9.08 -1.77
CA GLY A 46 -4.73 -9.94 -2.94
C GLY A 46 -5.12 -11.36 -2.58
N ILE A 47 -5.75 -12.03 -3.51
CA ILE A 47 -6.12 -13.42 -3.34
C ILE A 47 -5.23 -14.35 -4.15
N LEU A 48 -4.43 -13.78 -5.06
CA LEU A 48 -3.50 -14.53 -5.90
C LEU A 48 -2.47 -13.57 -6.45
N GLY A 49 -1.23 -14.00 -6.52
CA GLY A 49 -0.19 -13.18 -7.11
C GLY A 49 1.19 -13.78 -6.91
N PHE A 50 2.15 -13.15 -7.55
CA PHE A 50 3.55 -13.49 -7.37
C PHE A 50 4.41 -12.28 -7.67
N SER A 51 5.66 -12.33 -7.24
CA SER A 51 6.63 -11.32 -7.61
C SER A 51 8.01 -11.97 -7.69
N SER A 52 8.95 -11.25 -8.25
CA SER A 52 10.30 -11.78 -8.38
C SER A 52 10.96 -12.03 -7.03
N SER A 53 10.52 -11.30 -6.01
CA SER A 53 11.08 -11.47 -4.67
C SER A 53 10.53 -12.70 -3.95
N SER A 54 9.47 -13.30 -4.47
CA SER A 54 8.84 -14.47 -3.85
C SER A 54 9.09 -15.76 -4.59
N ILE A 55 10.06 -15.80 -5.45
CA ILE A 55 10.36 -17.01 -6.21
C ILE A 55 10.70 -18.20 -5.33
N VAL A 56 11.19 -17.93 -4.16
CA VAL A 56 11.54 -19.01 -3.24
C VAL A 56 10.33 -19.86 -2.89
N HIS A 57 9.17 -19.29 -3.00
CA HIS A 57 7.92 -19.94 -2.62
C HIS A 57 7.22 -20.57 -3.80
N GLU A 58 7.86 -20.50 -4.93
CA GLU A 58 7.45 -21.13 -6.15
C GLU A 58 6.08 -21.74 -6.18
N HIS A 59 5.36 -21.55 -7.24
CA HIS A 59 4.14 -22.26 -7.55
C HIS A 59 2.98 -22.15 -6.57
N HIS A 60 3.13 -21.43 -5.50
CA HIS A 60 2.05 -21.34 -4.54
C HIS A 60 1.11 -20.20 -4.90
N ALA A 61 -0.16 -20.53 -5.01
CA ALA A 61 -1.21 -19.55 -4.93
C ALA A 61 -1.34 -19.16 -3.46
N PHE A 62 -1.71 -17.92 -3.21
CA PHE A 62 -1.93 -17.49 -1.83
C PHE A 62 -3.26 -18.06 -1.34
N GLY A 63 -3.24 -18.70 -0.20
CA GLY A 63 -4.41 -19.28 0.41
C GLY A 63 -4.53 -18.89 1.86
N ILE A 64 -5.43 -19.54 2.56
CA ILE A 64 -5.62 -19.31 3.99
C ILE A 64 -4.32 -19.66 4.70
N GLY A 65 -3.80 -18.72 5.49
CA GLY A 65 -2.57 -18.93 6.23
C GLY A 65 -1.32 -18.52 5.50
N ASP A 66 -1.41 -18.26 4.21
CA ASP A 66 -0.28 -17.76 3.46
C ASP A 66 -0.14 -16.26 3.65
N ASN A 67 0.98 -15.72 3.19
CA ASN A 67 1.26 -14.30 3.28
C ASN A 67 0.80 -13.62 2.00
N PRO A 68 -0.45 -13.16 1.92
CA PRO A 68 -0.98 -12.61 0.68
C PRO A 68 -0.38 -11.26 0.34
N PRO A 69 -0.37 -10.92 -0.95
CA PRO A 69 0.04 -9.59 -1.36
C PRO A 69 -0.99 -8.55 -0.91
N VAL A 70 -0.48 -7.36 -0.62
CA VAL A 70 -1.32 -6.25 -0.21
C VAL A 70 -0.95 -5.04 -1.06
N VAL A 71 -1.95 -4.31 -1.50
CA VAL A 71 -1.77 -3.05 -2.20
C VAL A 71 -2.36 -1.95 -1.34
N ILE A 72 -1.58 -0.93 -1.07
CA ILE A 72 -2.05 0.25 -0.35
C ILE A 72 -2.21 1.34 -1.39
N GLU A 73 -3.42 1.90 -1.48
CA GLU A 73 -3.71 2.99 -2.40
C GLU A 73 -3.97 4.25 -1.61
N ILE A 74 -3.20 5.30 -1.91
CA ILE A 74 -3.35 6.59 -1.23
C ILE A 74 -3.63 7.64 -2.28
N ILE A 75 -4.66 8.46 -2.03
CA ILE A 75 -5.07 9.50 -2.95
C ILE A 75 -4.89 10.87 -2.33
N ASP A 76 -4.37 11.79 -3.12
CA ASP A 76 -4.28 13.21 -2.78
C ASP A 76 -3.78 13.95 -4.01
N ALA A 77 -3.55 15.24 -3.87
CA ALA A 77 -2.86 16.00 -4.90
C ALA A 77 -1.44 15.44 -5.05
N ARG A 78 -0.93 15.45 -6.27
CA ARG A 78 0.37 14.86 -6.57
C ARG A 78 1.49 15.43 -5.69
N ALA A 79 1.52 16.74 -5.51
CA ALA A 79 2.56 17.36 -4.71
C ALA A 79 2.59 16.85 -3.28
N ARG A 80 1.41 16.61 -2.71
CA ARG A 80 1.32 16.09 -1.35
C ARG A 80 1.78 14.64 -1.25
N LEU A 81 1.45 13.85 -2.26
CA LEU A 81 1.92 12.45 -2.30
C LEU A 81 3.44 12.40 -2.45
N GLU A 82 4.01 13.27 -3.27
CA GLU A 82 5.46 13.33 -3.42
C GLU A 82 6.15 13.72 -2.11
N ASP A 83 5.60 14.69 -1.41
CA ASP A 83 6.12 15.08 -0.09
C ASP A 83 6.04 13.92 0.90
N PHE A 84 4.94 13.23 0.90
CA PHE A 84 4.73 12.10 1.80
C PHE A 84 5.72 10.97 1.53
N TYR A 85 5.96 10.69 0.25
CA TYR A 85 6.85 9.62 -0.18
C TYR A 85 8.30 9.89 0.23
N THR A 86 8.72 11.12 0.13
CA THR A 86 10.09 11.48 0.49
C THR A 86 10.23 11.76 1.98
#